data_8cadb67746278b261a156c47fa6e903d
#
_entry.id   8cadb67746278b261a156c47fa6e903d
#
_cell.length_a   1.000
_cell.length_b   1.000
_cell.length_c   1.000
_cell.angle_alpha   90.00
_cell.angle_beta   90.00
_cell.angle_gamma   90.00
#
_symmetry.space_group_name_H-M   'P 1'
#
loop_
_entity.id
_entity.type
_entity.pdbx_description
1 polymer ?
#
loop_
_entity_poly.entity_id
_entity_poly.type
_entity_poly.pdbx_seq_one_letter_code
_entity_poly.pdbx_strand_id
1 'polypeptide(L)'
;TAETAGQLKTAEYYQVPRVHNLDPDEYTTIVDAIFGVGLSRPVEGKYAELISTMNRASAYKVAVDIPSGIDSDTGFEKGIAFRADLTVTFAFRKRGLCFYPGRMYGGEIVVTDIGIYSIPGKKICMHHLEREDLKMLPERVPYGNKGTFGKVLLIAGSEGMCGAAYLSAAAALKSSAGMVRIQTVEANRIPLQTLLPEAMITCDFDEKKNQAMLDWCDVLVIGPGLGTGAQSRERAQWFLAKAAEYKKTVILDA
;
A
#
# COMPACT_ATOMS: atom_id res chain seq x y z
N THR A 1 -35.01 3.53 -5.23
CA THR A 1 -35.18 2.25 -5.94
C THR A 1 -36.32 1.45 -5.36
N ALA A 2 -36.78 0.39 -6.03
CA ALA A 2 -37.83 -0.49 -5.53
C ALA A 2 -37.40 -1.20 -4.23
N GLU A 3 -36.11 -1.57 -4.14
CA GLU A 3 -35.51 -2.17 -2.95
C GLU A 3 -35.53 -1.21 -1.77
N THR A 4 -35.18 0.06 -1.97
CA THR A 4 -35.22 1.09 -0.91
C THR A 4 -36.63 1.27 -0.37
N ALA A 5 -37.64 1.29 -1.26
CA ALA A 5 -39.03 1.38 -0.86
C ALA A 5 -39.49 0.13 -0.07
N GLY A 6 -39.02 -1.06 -0.44
CA GLY A 6 -39.26 -2.30 0.28
C GLY A 6 -38.66 -2.25 1.70
N GLN A 7 -37.41 -1.83 1.84
CA GLN A 7 -36.75 -1.71 3.14
C GLN A 7 -37.42 -0.66 4.05
N LEU A 8 -37.89 0.44 3.48
CA LEU A 8 -38.64 1.44 4.24
C LEU A 8 -39.91 0.85 4.83
N LYS A 9 -40.72 0.08 4.04
CA LYS A 9 -41.92 -0.58 4.55
C LYS A 9 -41.58 -1.61 5.65
N THR A 10 -40.46 -2.31 5.53
CA THR A 10 -39.96 -3.22 6.56
C THR A 10 -39.64 -2.46 7.85
N ALA A 11 -38.93 -1.36 7.75
CA ALA A 11 -38.61 -0.51 8.90
C ALA A 11 -39.88 0.03 9.57
N GLU A 12 -40.86 0.47 8.78
CA GLU A 12 -42.17 0.94 9.28
C GLU A 12 -42.95 -0.20 9.99
N TYR A 13 -42.92 -1.42 9.43
CA TYR A 13 -43.53 -2.60 10.06
C TYR A 13 -42.93 -2.92 11.44
N TYR A 14 -41.63 -2.80 11.57
CA TYR A 14 -40.90 -2.99 12.85
C TYR A 14 -40.92 -1.72 13.74
N GLN A 15 -41.69 -0.71 13.38
CA GLN A 15 -41.85 0.55 14.14
C GLN A 15 -40.51 1.27 14.41
N VAL A 16 -39.56 1.15 13.47
CA VAL A 16 -38.31 1.92 13.54
C VAL A 16 -38.64 3.39 13.36
N PRO A 17 -38.31 4.25 14.34
CA PRO A 17 -38.69 5.67 14.27
C PRO A 17 -37.99 6.36 13.12
N ARG A 18 -38.76 7.18 12.37
CA ARG A 18 -38.23 8.00 11.28
C ARG A 18 -38.11 9.44 11.77
N VAL A 19 -36.90 9.96 11.75
CA VAL A 19 -36.59 11.33 12.15
C VAL A 19 -36.30 12.15 10.88
N HIS A 20 -36.90 13.35 10.80
CA HIS A 20 -36.70 14.26 9.67
C HIS A 20 -35.62 15.31 9.94
N ASN A 21 -35.44 15.69 11.22
CA ASN A 21 -34.40 16.60 11.66
C ASN A 21 -33.49 15.84 12.61
N LEU A 22 -32.22 15.73 12.21
CA LEU A 22 -31.20 15.09 13.04
C LEU A 22 -30.65 16.12 14.03
N ASP A 23 -30.86 15.87 15.34
CA ASP A 23 -30.04 16.48 16.38
C ASP A 23 -28.90 15.50 16.72
N PRO A 24 -27.67 15.81 16.33
CA PRO A 24 -26.57 14.88 16.51
C PRO A 24 -26.19 14.63 17.97
N ASP A 25 -26.55 15.54 18.87
CA ASP A 25 -26.19 15.43 20.30
C ASP A 25 -27.13 14.48 21.08
N GLU A 26 -28.24 14.06 20.47
CA GLU A 26 -29.16 13.05 21.05
C GLU A 26 -28.65 11.60 20.90
N TYR A 27 -27.59 11.36 20.08
CA TYR A 27 -27.15 10.02 19.72
C TYR A 27 -25.75 9.74 20.21
N THR A 28 -25.52 8.53 20.72
CA THR A 28 -24.19 8.03 21.08
C THR A 28 -23.47 7.42 19.88
N THR A 29 -24.20 6.98 18.87
CA THR A 29 -23.66 6.36 17.66
C THR A 29 -24.45 6.81 16.43
N ILE A 30 -23.73 7.16 15.38
CA ILE A 30 -24.28 7.52 14.07
C ILE A 30 -23.78 6.53 13.04
N VAL A 31 -24.66 5.96 12.23
CA VAL A 31 -24.34 5.03 11.16
C VAL A 31 -24.58 5.70 9.80
N ASP A 32 -23.54 5.86 9.02
CA ASP A 32 -23.59 6.34 7.65
C ASP A 32 -23.83 5.17 6.68
N ALA A 33 -25.00 5.14 6.07
CA ALA A 33 -25.38 4.20 5.01
C ALA A 33 -26.05 4.96 3.84
N ILE A 34 -25.58 6.19 3.54
CA ILE A 34 -26.21 7.07 2.54
C ILE A 34 -25.73 6.71 1.13
N PHE A 35 -24.39 6.67 0.93
CA PHE A 35 -23.78 6.37 -0.36
C PHE A 35 -22.72 5.29 -0.20
N GLY A 36 -22.70 4.32 -1.13
CA GLY A 36 -21.70 3.26 -1.21
C GLY A 36 -20.81 3.39 -2.44
N VAL A 37 -20.29 2.29 -2.93
CA VAL A 37 -19.36 2.18 -4.07
C VAL A 37 -19.85 2.77 -5.39
N GLY A 38 -21.16 3.00 -5.54
CA GLY A 38 -21.75 3.55 -6.77
C GLY A 38 -21.75 5.08 -6.86
N LEU A 39 -21.14 5.80 -5.94
CA LEU A 39 -21.10 7.27 -5.94
C LEU A 39 -20.27 7.79 -7.12
N SER A 40 -20.94 8.37 -8.13
CA SER A 40 -20.29 8.86 -9.36
C SER A 40 -20.26 10.40 -9.48
N ARG A 41 -20.95 11.12 -8.60
CA ARG A 41 -21.11 12.58 -8.63
C ARG A 41 -20.75 13.21 -7.29
N PRO A 42 -20.44 14.52 -7.26
CA PRO A 42 -20.25 15.24 -6.00
C PRO A 42 -21.49 15.17 -5.08
N VAL A 43 -21.24 15.12 -3.79
CA VAL A 43 -22.28 15.19 -2.76
C VAL A 43 -22.59 16.65 -2.49
N GLU A 44 -23.83 17.06 -2.78
CA GLU A 44 -24.29 18.44 -2.72
C GLU A 44 -25.66 18.55 -2.03
N GLY A 45 -26.09 19.78 -1.75
CA GLY A 45 -27.40 20.11 -1.18
C GLY A 45 -27.67 19.42 0.16
N LYS A 46 -28.89 18.94 0.36
CA LYS A 46 -29.32 18.33 1.63
C LYS A 46 -28.45 17.19 2.14
N TYR A 47 -27.83 16.42 1.25
CA TYR A 47 -26.94 15.34 1.68
C TYR A 47 -25.60 15.88 2.19
N ALA A 48 -25.10 16.95 1.58
CA ALA A 48 -23.90 17.62 2.09
C ALA A 48 -24.14 18.25 3.46
N GLU A 49 -25.28 18.87 3.65
CA GLU A 49 -25.71 19.44 4.96
C GLU A 49 -25.83 18.34 6.02
N LEU A 50 -26.47 17.22 5.68
CA LEU A 50 -26.61 16.07 6.57
C LEU A 50 -25.24 15.51 6.98
N ILE A 51 -24.35 15.23 6.03
CA ILE A 51 -23.00 14.73 6.31
C ILE A 51 -22.20 15.73 7.15
N SER A 52 -22.32 17.02 6.85
CA SER A 52 -21.71 18.08 7.66
C SER A 52 -22.20 18.05 9.11
N THR A 53 -23.49 17.85 9.32
CA THR A 53 -24.11 17.73 10.65
C THR A 53 -23.61 16.48 11.37
N MET A 54 -23.62 15.33 10.71
CA MET A 54 -23.10 14.08 11.28
C MET A 54 -21.60 14.18 11.64
N ASN A 55 -20.80 14.87 10.83
CA ASN A 55 -19.38 15.06 11.11
C ASN A 55 -19.11 15.90 12.36
N ARG A 56 -19.98 16.84 12.69
CA ARG A 56 -19.87 17.68 13.90
C ARG A 56 -20.30 16.98 15.19
N ALA A 57 -21.05 15.90 15.07
CA ALA A 57 -21.51 15.12 16.23
C ALA A 57 -20.34 14.58 17.05
N SER A 58 -20.52 14.58 18.36
CA SER A 58 -19.62 13.91 19.31
C SER A 58 -19.83 12.38 19.37
N ALA A 59 -20.87 11.87 18.71
CA ALA A 59 -21.21 10.46 18.64
C ALA A 59 -20.11 9.62 17.95
N TYR A 60 -20.04 8.33 18.30
CA TYR A 60 -19.20 7.36 17.58
C TYR A 60 -19.75 7.16 16.16
N LYS A 61 -18.89 7.26 15.16
CA LYS A 61 -19.26 7.31 13.75
C LYS A 61 -18.89 6.05 13.01
N VAL A 62 -19.87 5.32 12.48
CA VAL A 62 -19.70 4.08 11.75
C VAL A 62 -20.12 4.27 10.30
N ALA A 63 -19.24 3.93 9.35
CA ALA A 63 -19.58 3.89 7.93
C ALA A 63 -19.86 2.46 7.47
N VAL A 64 -20.92 2.30 6.68
CA VAL A 64 -21.29 1.04 6.04
C VAL A 64 -20.63 0.98 4.66
N ASP A 65 -19.79 0.01 4.45
CA ASP A 65 -19.05 -0.32 3.24
C ASP A 65 -17.94 0.69 2.88
N ILE A 66 -18.26 1.97 2.73
CA ILE A 66 -17.35 3.08 2.50
C ILE A 66 -17.95 4.38 3.01
N PRO A 67 -17.19 5.29 3.63
CA PRO A 67 -17.73 6.56 4.05
C PRO A 67 -18.34 7.33 2.88
N SER A 68 -19.58 7.81 3.07
CA SER A 68 -20.27 8.60 2.06
C SER A 68 -19.44 9.81 1.63
N GLY A 69 -19.31 9.99 0.33
CA GLY A 69 -18.50 11.07 -0.25
C GLY A 69 -17.08 10.66 -0.64
N ILE A 70 -16.63 9.44 -0.31
CA ILE A 70 -15.35 8.91 -0.75
C ILE A 70 -15.52 8.04 -2.01
N ASP A 71 -14.71 8.30 -3.02
CA ASP A 71 -14.63 7.46 -4.21
C ASP A 71 -13.96 6.12 -3.88
N SER A 72 -14.64 5.02 -4.20
CA SER A 72 -14.21 3.67 -3.82
C SER A 72 -12.94 3.19 -4.52
N ASP A 73 -12.60 3.77 -5.67
CA ASP A 73 -11.44 3.37 -6.47
C ASP A 73 -10.22 4.25 -6.21
N THR A 74 -10.43 5.55 -6.08
CA THR A 74 -9.33 6.53 -6.01
C THR A 74 -9.08 7.05 -4.59
N GLY A 75 -10.08 7.00 -3.71
CA GLY A 75 -10.02 7.59 -2.37
C GLY A 75 -10.20 9.10 -2.35
N PHE A 76 -10.48 9.75 -3.48
CA PHE A 76 -10.75 11.18 -3.49
C PHE A 76 -12.14 11.51 -2.95
N GLU A 77 -12.23 12.67 -2.33
CA GLU A 77 -13.50 13.23 -1.88
C GLU A 77 -14.34 13.70 -3.07
N LYS A 78 -15.62 13.39 -3.04
CA LYS A 78 -16.61 13.88 -3.99
C LYS A 78 -17.50 14.92 -3.30
N GLY A 79 -17.00 16.14 -3.19
CA GLY A 79 -17.66 17.24 -2.48
C GLY A 79 -17.36 17.20 -0.99
N ILE A 80 -18.26 16.67 -0.18
CA ILE A 80 -18.04 16.42 1.25
C ILE A 80 -18.02 14.93 1.54
N ALA A 81 -17.23 14.51 2.52
CA ALA A 81 -17.17 13.12 2.95
C ALA A 81 -17.42 12.95 4.45
N PHE A 82 -18.08 11.86 4.80
CA PHE A 82 -18.31 11.43 6.17
C PHE A 82 -17.00 10.96 6.80
N ARG A 83 -16.75 11.36 8.05
CA ARG A 83 -15.57 10.98 8.83
C ARG A 83 -15.94 9.91 9.83
N ALA A 84 -15.64 8.66 9.50
CA ALA A 84 -15.92 7.52 10.35
C ALA A 84 -14.82 7.29 11.39
N ASP A 85 -15.21 6.77 12.56
CA ASP A 85 -14.32 6.16 13.54
C ASP A 85 -14.09 4.68 13.20
N LEU A 86 -15.11 4.04 12.58
CA LEU A 86 -15.09 2.66 12.11
C LEU A 86 -15.76 2.57 10.73
N THR A 87 -15.13 1.83 9.81
CA THR A 87 -15.78 1.43 8.55
C THR A 87 -15.89 -0.09 8.50
N VAL A 88 -17.12 -0.59 8.41
CA VAL A 88 -17.39 -2.02 8.16
C VAL A 88 -17.59 -2.21 6.66
N THR A 89 -16.55 -2.68 5.98
CA THR A 89 -16.55 -2.87 4.52
C THR A 89 -16.83 -4.32 4.15
N PHE A 90 -17.58 -4.54 3.07
CA PHE A 90 -18.12 -5.84 2.69
C PHE A 90 -17.21 -6.59 1.74
N ALA A 91 -17.00 -7.88 1.97
CA ALA A 91 -16.26 -8.86 1.18
C ALA A 91 -14.78 -8.51 0.98
N PHE A 92 -14.47 -7.33 0.46
CA PHE A 92 -13.12 -6.89 0.13
C PHE A 92 -12.90 -5.42 0.54
N ARG A 93 -11.69 -5.11 0.99
CA ARG A 93 -11.27 -3.73 1.26
C ARG A 93 -11.29 -2.92 -0.06
N LYS A 94 -12.02 -1.80 -0.08
CA LYS A 94 -12.06 -0.91 -1.25
C LYS A 94 -10.74 -0.17 -1.40
N ARG A 95 -10.29 0.02 -2.63
CA ARG A 95 -9.03 0.73 -2.93
C ARG A 95 -9.00 2.13 -2.30
N GLY A 96 -10.11 2.85 -2.40
CA GLY A 96 -10.26 4.18 -1.84
C GLY A 96 -10.06 4.27 -0.33
N LEU A 97 -10.23 3.15 0.40
CA LEU A 97 -9.92 3.08 1.84
C LEU A 97 -8.43 2.83 2.13
N CYS A 98 -7.64 2.50 1.10
CA CYS A 98 -6.19 2.27 1.24
C CYS A 98 -5.38 3.50 0.86
N PHE A 99 -5.93 4.40 0.04
CA PHE A 99 -5.23 5.58 -0.48
C PHE A 99 -5.68 6.86 0.22
N TYR A 100 -4.75 7.82 0.31
CA TYR A 100 -5.07 9.17 0.77
C TYR A 100 -5.74 9.98 -0.36
N PRO A 101 -6.71 10.86 -0.02
CA PRO A 101 -7.19 11.19 1.31
C PRO A 101 -8.18 10.20 1.94
N GLY A 102 -8.78 9.28 1.19
CA GLY A 102 -9.85 8.38 1.64
C GLY A 102 -9.53 7.58 2.91
N ARG A 103 -8.25 7.18 3.07
CA ARG A 103 -7.79 6.50 4.29
C ARG A 103 -8.03 7.31 5.58
N MET A 104 -8.02 8.64 5.49
CA MET A 104 -8.27 9.53 6.65
C MET A 104 -9.72 9.54 7.10
N TYR A 105 -10.64 9.14 6.23
CA TYR A 105 -12.10 9.17 6.49
C TYR A 105 -12.62 7.83 7.00
N GLY A 106 -11.86 6.74 6.81
CA GLY A 106 -12.32 5.39 7.11
C GLY A 106 -12.23 4.95 8.57
N GLY A 107 -11.46 5.65 9.41
CA GLY A 107 -11.20 5.23 10.78
C GLY A 107 -10.55 3.84 10.85
N GLU A 108 -10.95 3.00 11.79
CA GLU A 108 -10.65 1.58 11.78
C GLU A 108 -11.41 0.90 10.64
N ILE A 109 -10.78 -0.02 9.91
CA ILE A 109 -11.41 -0.69 8.76
C ILE A 109 -11.51 -2.18 9.02
N VAL A 110 -12.73 -2.66 9.19
CA VAL A 110 -13.06 -4.06 9.37
C VAL A 110 -13.70 -4.61 8.10
N VAL A 111 -13.13 -5.68 7.56
CA VAL A 111 -13.70 -6.40 6.41
C VAL A 111 -14.63 -7.50 6.92
N THR A 112 -15.87 -7.49 6.45
CA THR A 112 -16.89 -8.48 6.83
C THR A 112 -17.26 -9.36 5.65
N ASP A 113 -17.23 -10.67 5.82
CA ASP A 113 -17.69 -11.62 4.84
C ASP A 113 -19.22 -11.54 4.71
N ILE A 114 -19.69 -11.40 3.48
CA ILE A 114 -21.12 -11.38 3.13
C ILE A 114 -21.46 -12.45 2.08
N GLY A 115 -20.63 -13.48 1.94
CA GLY A 115 -20.82 -14.56 0.98
C GLY A 115 -20.44 -14.22 -0.46
N ILE A 116 -19.70 -13.13 -0.69
CA ILE A 116 -19.17 -12.77 -2.01
C ILE A 116 -17.72 -13.22 -2.10
N TYR A 117 -17.45 -14.15 -2.99
CA TYR A 117 -16.12 -14.72 -3.21
C TYR A 117 -15.52 -14.23 -4.52
N SER A 118 -14.19 -14.31 -4.64
CA SER A 118 -13.49 -14.00 -5.88
C SER A 118 -13.93 -14.94 -7.01
N ILE A 119 -14.10 -14.39 -8.21
CA ILE A 119 -14.45 -15.19 -9.38
C ILE A 119 -13.20 -15.94 -9.86
N PRO A 120 -13.21 -17.30 -9.92
CA PRO A 120 -12.10 -18.07 -10.45
C PRO A 120 -11.71 -17.61 -11.85
N GLY A 121 -10.40 -17.44 -12.10
CA GLY A 121 -9.87 -17.00 -13.39
C GLY A 121 -9.87 -15.48 -13.63
N LYS A 122 -10.48 -14.66 -12.79
CA LYS A 122 -10.26 -13.20 -12.82
C LYS A 122 -8.91 -12.85 -12.20
N LYS A 123 -8.08 -12.13 -12.95
CA LYS A 123 -6.80 -11.65 -12.46
C LYS A 123 -7.03 -10.60 -11.37
N ILE A 124 -6.60 -10.87 -10.15
CA ILE A 124 -6.55 -9.89 -9.07
C ILE A 124 -5.35 -8.98 -9.35
N CYS A 125 -5.59 -7.68 -9.45
CA CYS A 125 -4.55 -6.71 -9.82
C CYS A 125 -3.90 -6.01 -8.63
N MET A 126 -4.51 -6.11 -7.44
CA MET A 126 -4.03 -5.43 -6.23
C MET A 126 -4.21 -6.34 -5.01
N HIS A 127 -3.19 -6.36 -4.17
CA HIS A 127 -3.19 -7.07 -2.90
C HIS A 127 -2.83 -6.07 -1.80
N HIS A 128 -3.51 -6.15 -0.67
CA HIS A 128 -3.12 -5.48 0.56
C HIS A 128 -2.38 -6.49 1.42
N LEU A 129 -1.12 -6.19 1.78
CA LEU A 129 -0.34 -7.07 2.65
C LEU A 129 -0.84 -6.96 4.08
N GLU A 130 -1.10 -8.10 4.71
CA GLU A 130 -1.55 -8.23 6.09
C GLU A 130 -0.54 -9.07 6.89
N ARG A 131 -0.71 -9.10 8.21
CA ARG A 131 0.19 -9.85 9.08
C ARG A 131 0.19 -11.36 8.77
N GLU A 132 -0.93 -11.87 8.30
CA GLU A 132 -1.13 -13.27 7.91
C GLU A 132 -0.26 -13.66 6.72
N ASP A 133 0.06 -12.72 5.82
CA ASP A 133 0.92 -12.95 4.66
C ASP A 133 2.36 -13.28 5.06
N LEU A 134 2.77 -12.94 6.29
CA LEU A 134 4.07 -13.34 6.82
C LEU A 134 4.22 -14.87 6.90
N LYS A 135 3.12 -15.62 6.96
CA LYS A 135 3.13 -17.10 6.91
C LYS A 135 3.58 -17.64 5.55
N MET A 136 3.57 -16.81 4.50
CA MET A 136 4.08 -17.17 3.18
C MET A 136 5.61 -17.13 3.11
N LEU A 137 6.26 -16.52 4.09
CA LEU A 137 7.73 -16.51 4.14
C LEU A 137 8.23 -17.94 4.38
N PRO A 138 9.19 -18.42 3.55
CA PRO A 138 9.71 -19.75 3.72
C PRO A 138 10.47 -19.89 5.06
N GLU A 139 10.31 -21.02 5.72
CA GLU A 139 11.09 -21.33 6.89
C GLU A 139 12.59 -21.45 6.55
N ARG A 140 13.43 -20.93 7.44
CA ARG A 140 14.87 -20.98 7.26
C ARG A 140 15.38 -22.39 7.52
N VAL A 141 16.02 -23.00 6.51
CA VAL A 141 16.60 -24.34 6.65
C VAL A 141 17.75 -24.31 7.67
N PRO A 142 17.78 -25.24 8.67
CA PRO A 142 18.77 -25.20 9.77
C PRO A 142 20.21 -25.34 9.31
N TYR A 143 20.47 -26.09 8.22
CA TYR A 143 21.79 -26.37 7.69
C TYR A 143 22.17 -25.51 6.48
N GLY A 144 21.47 -24.41 6.27
CA GLY A 144 21.76 -23.49 5.18
C GLY A 144 23.03 -22.68 5.41
N ASN A 145 23.71 -22.31 4.34
CA ASN A 145 24.82 -21.34 4.35
C ASN A 145 24.39 -20.04 3.67
N LYS A 146 25.23 -19.01 3.70
CA LYS A 146 24.93 -17.70 3.10
C LYS A 146 24.54 -17.78 1.61
N GLY A 147 25.01 -18.76 0.86
CA GLY A 147 24.63 -18.96 -0.55
C GLY A 147 23.22 -19.53 -0.73
N THR A 148 22.68 -20.23 0.30
CA THR A 148 21.36 -20.85 0.26
C THR A 148 20.22 -19.82 0.38
N PHE A 149 20.49 -18.68 1.05
CA PHE A 149 19.46 -17.70 1.41
C PHE A 149 19.35 -16.52 0.43
N GLY A 150 19.81 -16.72 -0.79
CA GLY A 150 19.67 -15.76 -1.87
C GLY A 150 20.69 -14.62 -1.85
N LYS A 151 20.85 -14.00 -2.99
CA LYS A 151 21.84 -12.97 -3.29
C LYS A 151 21.14 -11.73 -3.83
N VAL A 152 21.27 -10.62 -3.14
CA VAL A 152 20.65 -9.35 -3.52
C VAL A 152 21.69 -8.39 -4.05
N LEU A 153 21.48 -7.87 -5.26
CA LEU A 153 22.26 -6.77 -5.83
C LEU A 153 21.43 -5.47 -5.73
N LEU A 154 22.00 -4.46 -5.10
CA LEU A 154 21.39 -3.13 -5.04
C LEU A 154 22.15 -2.16 -5.94
N ILE A 155 21.47 -1.46 -6.81
CA ILE A 155 21.95 -0.31 -7.56
C ILE A 155 21.37 0.91 -6.84
N ALA A 156 22.13 1.50 -5.94
CA ALA A 156 21.62 2.42 -4.92
C ALA A 156 22.66 3.43 -4.47
N GLY A 157 22.18 4.57 -4.01
CA GLY A 157 23.00 5.65 -3.45
C GLY A 157 23.72 6.47 -4.52
N SER A 158 23.56 7.78 -4.41
CA SER A 158 24.36 8.81 -5.08
C SER A 158 25.18 9.57 -4.05
N GLU A 159 25.97 10.52 -4.48
CA GLU A 159 26.72 11.39 -3.58
C GLU A 159 25.79 12.11 -2.61
N GLY A 160 26.07 12.03 -1.32
CA GLY A 160 25.21 12.55 -0.26
C GLY A 160 23.99 11.68 0.09
N MET A 161 23.73 10.57 -0.60
CA MET A 161 22.57 9.71 -0.36
C MET A 161 22.94 8.24 -0.03
N CYS A 162 24.05 8.03 0.67
CA CYS A 162 24.47 6.68 1.11
C CYS A 162 23.49 6.05 2.10
N GLY A 163 22.73 6.86 2.86
CA GLY A 163 21.78 6.37 3.85
C GLY A 163 20.66 5.50 3.25
N ALA A 164 20.15 5.84 2.06
CA ALA A 164 19.14 5.04 1.38
C ALA A 164 19.68 3.68 0.96
N ALA A 165 20.91 3.65 0.41
CA ALA A 165 21.59 2.40 0.08
C ALA A 165 21.83 1.52 1.33
N TYR A 166 22.28 2.15 2.44
CA TYR A 166 22.45 1.48 3.72
C TYR A 166 21.15 0.85 4.23
N LEU A 167 20.07 1.64 4.33
CA LEU A 167 18.79 1.19 4.87
C LEU A 167 18.22 0.02 4.07
N SER A 168 18.29 0.10 2.73
CA SER A 168 17.82 -0.97 1.85
C SER A 168 18.64 -2.24 1.99
N ALA A 169 19.95 -2.13 2.02
CA ALA A 169 20.86 -3.26 2.18
C ALA A 169 20.75 -3.92 3.57
N ALA A 170 20.65 -3.10 4.62
CA ALA A 170 20.46 -3.57 5.98
C ALA A 170 19.10 -4.26 6.15
N ALA A 171 18.05 -3.74 5.51
CA ALA A 171 16.74 -4.40 5.48
C ALA A 171 16.82 -5.77 4.80
N ALA A 172 17.49 -5.88 3.65
CA ALA A 172 17.68 -7.16 2.96
C ALA A 172 18.39 -8.20 3.85
N LEU A 173 19.49 -7.82 4.51
CA LEU A 173 20.20 -8.70 5.43
C LEU A 173 19.35 -9.10 6.65
N LYS A 174 18.64 -8.13 7.26
CA LYS A 174 17.73 -8.39 8.39
C LYS A 174 16.54 -9.26 7.99
N SER A 175 16.10 -9.19 6.73
CA SER A 175 15.07 -10.06 6.17
C SER A 175 15.60 -11.42 5.70
N SER A 176 16.80 -11.79 6.15
CA SER A 176 17.43 -13.10 5.92
C SER A 176 18.01 -13.32 4.52
N ALA A 177 18.28 -12.29 3.72
CA ALA A 177 19.11 -12.44 2.54
C ALA A 177 20.50 -12.96 2.92
N GLY A 178 21.00 -13.96 2.17
CA GLY A 178 22.26 -14.60 2.48
C GLY A 178 23.48 -13.74 2.16
N MET A 179 23.42 -13.00 1.07
CA MET A 179 24.46 -12.08 0.64
C MET A 179 23.87 -10.84 -0.01
N VAL A 180 24.46 -9.67 0.29
CA VAL A 180 24.08 -8.39 -0.28
C VAL A 180 25.29 -7.73 -0.92
N ARG A 181 25.10 -7.22 -2.13
CA ARG A 181 26.11 -6.40 -2.83
C ARG A 181 25.47 -5.06 -3.21
N ILE A 182 26.20 -3.98 -2.99
CA ILE A 182 25.77 -2.62 -3.33
C ILE A 182 26.68 -2.10 -4.43
N GLN A 183 26.14 -1.72 -5.57
CA GLN A 183 26.79 -0.94 -6.59
C GLN A 183 26.37 0.52 -6.40
N THR A 184 27.35 1.40 -6.14
CA THR A 184 27.15 2.80 -5.76
C THR A 184 28.26 3.69 -6.30
N VAL A 185 28.33 4.93 -5.85
CA VAL A 185 29.43 5.87 -6.16
C VAL A 185 30.57 5.74 -5.15
N GLU A 186 31.79 6.12 -5.55
CA GLU A 186 32.98 5.96 -4.71
C GLU A 186 32.88 6.70 -3.37
N ALA A 187 32.23 7.88 -3.34
CA ALA A 187 31.99 8.65 -2.12
C ALA A 187 31.25 7.84 -1.02
N ASN A 188 30.46 6.84 -1.41
CA ASN A 188 29.69 6.03 -0.49
C ASN A 188 30.43 4.80 0.03
N ARG A 189 31.60 4.46 -0.51
CA ARG A 189 32.35 3.24 -0.14
C ARG A 189 32.65 3.19 1.35
N ILE A 190 33.36 4.18 1.86
CA ILE A 190 33.79 4.21 3.27
C ILE A 190 32.60 4.22 4.23
N PRO A 191 31.61 5.14 4.07
CA PRO A 191 30.43 5.14 4.95
C PRO A 191 29.71 3.81 4.97
N LEU A 192 29.48 3.18 3.81
CA LEU A 192 28.76 1.91 3.74
C LEU A 192 29.54 0.75 4.33
N GLN A 193 30.88 0.66 4.08
CA GLN A 193 31.70 -0.37 4.69
C GLN A 193 31.79 -0.24 6.21
N THR A 194 31.74 0.99 6.72
CA THR A 194 31.73 1.26 8.18
C THR A 194 30.41 0.88 8.80
N LEU A 195 29.28 1.24 8.15
CA LEU A 195 27.93 1.01 8.70
C LEU A 195 27.41 -0.40 8.48
N LEU A 196 27.84 -1.08 7.41
CA LEU A 196 27.35 -2.41 7.00
C LEU A 196 28.50 -3.26 6.45
N PRO A 197 29.42 -3.71 7.32
CA PRO A 197 30.60 -4.48 6.88
C PRO A 197 30.25 -5.82 6.23
N GLU A 198 29.03 -6.35 6.44
CA GLU A 198 28.56 -7.58 5.83
C GLU A 198 28.23 -7.42 4.35
N ALA A 199 27.98 -6.20 3.87
CA ALA A 199 27.67 -5.96 2.46
C ALA A 199 28.94 -5.78 1.61
N MET A 200 28.93 -6.36 0.44
CA MET A 200 29.99 -6.14 -0.56
C MET A 200 29.72 -4.84 -1.31
N ILE A 201 30.75 -3.97 -1.44
CA ILE A 201 30.63 -2.67 -2.10
C ILE A 201 31.39 -2.68 -3.42
N THR A 202 30.75 -2.20 -4.49
CA THR A 202 31.35 -2.01 -5.82
C THR A 202 31.02 -0.58 -6.28
N CYS A 203 32.02 0.18 -6.71
CA CYS A 203 31.84 1.59 -7.12
C CYS A 203 32.10 1.81 -8.62
N ASP A 204 32.79 0.90 -9.26
CA ASP A 204 33.06 1.00 -10.70
C ASP A 204 31.80 0.65 -11.52
N PHE A 205 31.57 1.42 -12.58
CA PHE A 205 30.57 1.10 -13.59
C PHE A 205 31.28 0.60 -14.84
N ASP A 206 31.57 -0.70 -14.87
CA ASP A 206 32.19 -1.42 -15.97
C ASP A 206 31.27 -2.54 -16.44
N GLU A 207 31.01 -2.64 -17.75
CA GLU A 207 30.02 -3.58 -18.29
C GLU A 207 30.31 -5.04 -17.93
N LYS A 208 31.57 -5.47 -17.97
CA LYS A 208 31.93 -6.86 -17.63
C LYS A 208 31.68 -7.15 -16.15
N LYS A 209 32.05 -6.20 -15.28
CA LYS A 209 31.79 -6.30 -13.83
C LYS A 209 30.31 -6.26 -13.54
N ASN A 210 29.57 -5.37 -14.21
CA ASN A 210 28.12 -5.25 -14.06
C ASN A 210 27.41 -6.54 -14.48
N GLN A 211 27.83 -7.13 -15.62
CA GLN A 211 27.29 -8.42 -16.06
C GLN A 211 27.58 -9.52 -15.05
N ALA A 212 28.79 -9.64 -14.54
CA ALA A 212 29.16 -10.61 -13.52
C ALA A 212 28.36 -10.43 -12.21
N MET A 213 28.05 -9.18 -11.82
CA MET A 213 27.19 -8.90 -10.67
C MET A 213 25.74 -9.31 -10.92
N LEU A 214 25.23 -9.06 -12.12
CA LEU A 214 23.87 -9.47 -12.50
C LEU A 214 23.74 -11.00 -12.57
N ASP A 215 24.74 -11.69 -13.11
CA ASP A 215 24.76 -13.16 -13.15
C ASP A 215 24.81 -13.76 -11.73
N TRP A 216 25.55 -13.10 -10.84
CA TRP A 216 25.69 -13.51 -9.44
C TRP A 216 24.41 -13.37 -8.63
N CYS A 217 23.55 -12.34 -8.87
CA CYS A 217 22.40 -12.06 -8.04
C CYS A 217 21.17 -12.88 -8.44
N ASP A 218 20.32 -13.13 -7.44
CA ASP A 218 18.98 -13.71 -7.61
C ASP A 218 17.93 -12.61 -7.75
N VAL A 219 18.10 -11.51 -7.00
CA VAL A 219 17.20 -10.35 -6.99
C VAL A 219 18.00 -9.07 -7.19
N LEU A 220 17.49 -8.20 -8.04
CA LEU A 220 18.02 -6.86 -8.32
C LEU A 220 17.11 -5.80 -7.71
N VAL A 221 17.70 -4.89 -6.92
CA VAL A 221 17.00 -3.71 -6.38
C VAL A 221 17.60 -2.47 -7.02
N ILE A 222 16.78 -1.60 -7.58
CA ILE A 222 17.22 -0.35 -8.24
C ILE A 222 16.42 0.82 -7.69
N GLY A 223 17.10 1.91 -7.35
CA GLY A 223 16.48 3.20 -7.06
C GLY A 223 16.85 3.83 -5.73
N PRO A 224 16.96 3.10 -4.59
CA PRO A 224 17.10 3.74 -3.31
C PRO A 224 18.26 4.75 -3.27
N GLY A 225 17.90 6.06 -3.23
CA GLY A 225 18.88 7.14 -3.22
C GLY A 225 19.77 7.26 -4.46
N LEU A 226 19.35 6.70 -5.60
CA LEU A 226 20.15 6.68 -6.83
C LEU A 226 20.29 8.08 -7.46
N GLY A 227 19.33 8.97 -7.20
CA GLY A 227 19.27 10.31 -7.78
C GLY A 227 18.82 10.29 -9.24
N THR A 228 18.69 11.51 -9.81
CA THR A 228 18.14 11.71 -11.17
C THR A 228 19.18 12.16 -12.19
N GLY A 229 20.46 12.15 -11.83
CA GLY A 229 21.57 12.56 -12.69
C GLY A 229 21.78 11.63 -13.90
N ALA A 230 22.55 12.09 -14.89
CA ALA A 230 22.79 11.35 -16.12
C ALA A 230 23.41 9.95 -15.85
N GLN A 231 24.41 9.88 -14.97
CA GLN A 231 25.05 8.61 -14.60
C GLN A 231 24.10 7.65 -13.90
N SER A 232 23.21 8.16 -13.02
CA SER A 232 22.19 7.35 -12.34
C SER A 232 21.20 6.76 -13.33
N ARG A 233 20.78 7.58 -14.29
CA ARG A 233 19.89 7.16 -15.38
C ARG A 233 20.53 6.09 -16.26
N GLU A 234 21.79 6.28 -16.68
CA GLU A 234 22.55 5.31 -17.48
C GLU A 234 22.66 3.96 -16.74
N ARG A 235 23.03 3.98 -15.46
CA ARG A 235 23.09 2.78 -14.61
C ARG A 235 21.75 2.07 -14.53
N ALA A 236 20.69 2.81 -14.18
CA ALA A 236 19.36 2.23 -14.07
C ALA A 236 18.89 1.59 -15.38
N GLN A 237 19.07 2.30 -16.51
CA GLN A 237 18.68 1.81 -17.83
C GLN A 237 19.43 0.54 -18.21
N TRP A 238 20.75 0.53 -18.00
CA TRP A 238 21.56 -0.64 -18.31
C TRP A 238 21.11 -1.87 -17.52
N PHE A 239 20.98 -1.73 -16.18
CA PHE A 239 20.58 -2.85 -15.34
C PHE A 239 19.15 -3.31 -15.60
N LEU A 240 18.21 -2.41 -15.87
CA LEU A 240 16.84 -2.76 -16.21
C LEU A 240 16.73 -3.53 -17.54
N ALA A 241 17.44 -3.07 -18.58
CA ALA A 241 17.44 -3.73 -19.86
C ALA A 241 18.00 -5.16 -19.75
N LYS A 242 19.14 -5.30 -19.05
CA LYS A 242 19.77 -6.61 -18.83
C LYS A 242 18.96 -7.51 -17.91
N ALA A 243 18.36 -6.98 -16.85
CA ALA A 243 17.49 -7.76 -15.98
C ALA A 243 16.26 -8.33 -16.73
N ALA A 244 15.69 -7.57 -17.66
CA ALA A 244 14.60 -8.04 -18.52
C ALA A 244 15.08 -9.17 -19.46
N GLU A 245 16.25 -9.01 -20.10
CA GLU A 245 16.86 -10.01 -20.97
C GLU A 245 17.10 -11.33 -20.22
N TYR A 246 17.64 -11.27 -19.00
CA TYR A 246 17.97 -12.43 -18.17
C TYR A 246 16.82 -12.89 -17.26
N LYS A 247 15.63 -12.31 -17.39
CA LYS A 247 14.42 -12.63 -16.58
C LYS A 247 14.68 -12.60 -15.07
N LYS A 248 15.47 -11.64 -14.61
CA LYS A 248 15.75 -11.46 -13.19
C LYS A 248 14.55 -10.85 -12.47
N THR A 249 14.35 -11.22 -11.21
CA THR A 249 13.41 -10.53 -10.32
C THR A 249 13.95 -9.14 -10.01
N VAL A 250 13.13 -8.11 -10.23
CA VAL A 250 13.51 -6.71 -10.01
C VAL A 250 12.57 -6.04 -9.04
N ILE A 251 13.12 -5.33 -8.07
CA ILE A 251 12.42 -4.41 -7.17
C ILE A 251 12.83 -3.00 -7.57
N LEU A 252 11.84 -2.15 -7.88
CA LEU A 252 12.07 -0.76 -8.25
C LEU A 252 11.59 0.15 -7.11
N ASP A 253 12.43 1.11 -6.76
CA ASP A 253 12.10 2.25 -5.90
C ASP A 253 12.16 3.54 -6.74
N ALA A 254 11.32 4.54 -6.37
CA ALA A 254 11.18 5.78 -7.13
C ALA A 254 12.25 6.83 -6.75
#